data_d9888de6fcd1856cb33add7e0855486f
#
_entry.id   d9888de6fcd1856cb33add7e0855486f
#
_cell.length_a   1.000
_cell.length_b   1.000
_cell.length_c   1.000
_cell.angle_alpha   90.00
_cell.angle_beta   90.00
_cell.angle_gamma   90.00
#
_symmetry.space_group_name_H-M   'P 1'
#
loop_
_entity.id
_entity.type
_entity.pdbx_description
1 polymer ?
#
loop_
_entity_poly.entity_id
_entity_poly.type
_entity_poly.pdbx_seq_one_letter_code
_entity_poly.pdbx_strand_id
1 'polypeptide(L)'
;DTIINESVPDCYADLGYKTVSTNPCGEIPLCPYDSCRLLAINLFSYVENPFTKKASFNFKLFKEHVAAAQRIMDDIIDLELEKVDAILAKIDADPEGNEVKGVERNLWLNIRKKAEEGRRTGIGITAEGDMLAALGIQYGSKEGNNFSEEIHKTIAVEAYRASVYTAKERGAFTIFDSESEKDNPFILRLKEADEKLYYDMLEHGRRNIALLTIAPTGTTSLMTQTTSGIEPVFLPVYKRRRKVNPNDKNVRVDFVDEVGDSWEEYVVFHHRFKEWMEVNGFSTEKNYTQKELDKLVKKSPYYKATSNDVDWLNKVRMQGAVQKWVDHSISVTINLPNDVSEELVGNLYLEAWQAGCKGVTVYRDGSRSGVLISNDEKKSEDEQDTLTPFPTKRPEILEADVVRFQNNKDKWIAFIGLIDDKPYEIFTGLADDEDGILLPRWVEEGLIIKNRNQDGVSRYDFQFENKRGYKTT
;
A
#
# COMPACT_ATOMS: atom_id res chain seq x y z
N ASP A 1 2.39 24.60 2.76
CA ASP A 1 3.43 25.17 1.88
C ASP A 1 4.84 25.13 2.51
N THR A 2 4.99 25.36 3.81
CA THR A 2 6.29 25.31 4.49
C THR A 2 6.90 23.92 4.61
N ILE A 3 6.10 22.88 4.58
CA ILE A 3 6.52 21.49 4.80
C ILE A 3 7.20 20.90 3.55
N ILE A 4 6.80 21.35 2.36
CA ILE A 4 7.41 20.92 1.09
C ILE A 4 8.77 21.61 0.86
N ASN A 5 8.99 22.79 1.41
CA ASN A 5 10.18 23.61 1.18
C ASN A 5 11.50 23.05 1.77
N GLU A 6 11.46 21.99 2.58
CA GLU A 6 12.66 21.30 3.03
C GLU A 6 13.13 20.18 2.08
N SER A 7 12.43 19.98 0.96
CA SER A 7 12.82 18.98 -0.04
C SER A 7 14.13 19.42 -0.71
N VAL A 8 15.15 18.56 -0.69
CA VAL A 8 16.46 18.86 -1.28
C VAL A 8 16.34 19.23 -2.77
N PRO A 9 15.50 18.59 -3.60
CA PRO A 9 15.29 19.01 -4.97
C PRO A 9 14.78 20.44 -5.17
N ASP A 10 14.07 21.02 -4.20
CA ASP A 10 13.59 22.40 -4.29
C ASP A 10 14.73 23.43 -4.23
N CYS A 11 15.93 23.05 -3.76
CA CYS A 11 17.13 23.86 -3.90
C CYS A 11 17.50 24.16 -5.37
N TYR A 12 16.95 23.37 -6.30
CA TYR A 12 17.15 23.51 -7.74
C TYR A 12 15.87 23.97 -8.47
N ALA A 13 15.00 24.72 -7.76
CA ALA A 13 13.71 25.18 -8.32
C ALA A 13 13.88 25.97 -9.62
N ASP A 14 14.88 26.83 -9.71
CA ASP A 14 15.20 27.65 -10.90
C ASP A 14 15.65 26.80 -12.10
N LEU A 15 16.11 25.58 -11.87
CA LEU A 15 16.47 24.58 -12.87
C LEU A 15 15.27 23.62 -13.20
N GLY A 16 14.09 23.96 -12.71
CA GLY A 16 12.85 23.22 -12.98
C GLY A 16 12.61 22.03 -12.07
N TYR A 17 13.23 21.99 -10.89
CA TYR A 17 13.01 20.95 -9.86
C TYR A 17 12.06 21.37 -8.75
N LYS A 18 11.37 22.50 -8.91
CA LYS A 18 10.34 22.94 -7.97
C LYS A 18 9.24 21.88 -7.85
N THR A 19 8.93 21.49 -6.64
CA THR A 19 7.80 20.60 -6.33
C THR A 19 6.49 21.24 -6.74
N VAL A 20 5.68 20.54 -7.53
CA VAL A 20 4.35 20.97 -7.99
C VAL A 20 3.23 20.05 -7.53
N SER A 21 3.54 18.78 -7.24
CA SER A 21 2.60 17.80 -6.70
C SER A 21 3.34 16.68 -5.99
N THR A 22 2.60 15.71 -5.48
CA THR A 22 3.16 14.45 -5.01
C THR A 22 2.70 13.30 -5.90
N ASN A 23 3.32 12.13 -5.75
CA ASN A 23 2.75 10.88 -6.23
C ASN A 23 1.43 10.56 -5.47
N PRO A 24 0.61 9.57 -5.91
CA PRO A 24 -0.71 9.30 -5.32
C PRO A 24 -0.70 9.05 -3.81
N CYS A 25 0.34 8.40 -3.29
CA CYS A 25 0.44 8.07 -1.85
C CYS A 25 1.16 9.13 -1.01
N GLY A 26 1.63 10.22 -1.63
CA GLY A 26 2.18 11.40 -0.96
C GLY A 26 3.62 11.28 -0.45
N GLU A 27 4.30 10.15 -0.69
CA GLU A 27 5.67 9.95 -0.19
C GLU A 27 6.76 10.60 -1.04
N ILE A 28 6.46 11.02 -2.29
CA ILE A 28 7.45 11.69 -3.13
C ILE A 28 6.90 13.02 -3.66
N PRO A 29 7.44 14.15 -3.16
CA PRO A 29 7.26 15.45 -3.81
C PRO A 29 7.96 15.47 -5.18
N LEU A 30 7.24 15.81 -6.24
CA LEU A 30 7.70 15.72 -7.61
C LEU A 30 7.65 17.05 -8.33
N CYS A 31 8.66 17.32 -9.15
CA CYS A 31 8.63 18.32 -10.21
C CYS A 31 8.03 17.72 -11.50
N PRO A 32 7.66 18.52 -12.51
CA PRO A 32 7.16 18.01 -13.79
C PRO A 32 8.15 17.03 -14.44
N TYR A 33 7.61 15.97 -15.06
CA TYR A 33 8.34 14.94 -15.82
C TYR A 33 9.30 14.07 -14.98
N ASP A 34 9.31 14.21 -13.65
CA ASP A 34 10.14 13.36 -12.79
C ASP A 34 9.43 12.05 -12.44
N SER A 35 10.17 11.09 -11.93
CA SER A 35 9.72 9.73 -11.70
C SER A 35 10.04 9.27 -10.28
N CYS A 36 9.19 8.37 -9.78
CA CYS A 36 9.33 7.72 -8.48
C CYS A 36 9.88 6.30 -8.68
N ARG A 37 11.09 6.05 -8.22
CA ARG A 37 11.73 4.73 -8.24
C ARG A 37 11.88 4.25 -6.81
N LEU A 38 11.29 3.11 -6.48
CA LEU A 38 11.15 2.63 -5.12
C LEU A 38 11.92 1.34 -4.88
N LEU A 39 12.61 1.28 -3.72
CA LEU A 39 13.16 0.07 -3.14
C LEU A 39 12.83 0.04 -1.65
N ALA A 40 12.29 -1.06 -1.16
CA ALA A 40 11.96 -1.24 0.26
C ALA A 40 12.87 -2.29 0.90
N ILE A 41 13.60 -1.90 1.94
CA ILE A 41 14.42 -2.79 2.75
C ILE A 41 13.54 -3.42 3.83
N ASN A 42 13.51 -4.74 3.92
CA ASN A 42 12.76 -5.46 4.95
C ASN A 42 13.51 -5.43 6.28
N LEU A 43 13.08 -4.57 7.21
CA LEU A 43 13.75 -4.36 8.49
C LEU A 43 13.72 -5.60 9.40
N PHE A 44 12.67 -6.42 9.33
CA PHE A 44 12.58 -7.66 10.11
C PHE A 44 13.73 -8.63 9.82
N SER A 45 14.26 -8.62 8.59
CA SER A 45 15.35 -9.50 8.17
C SER A 45 16.70 -9.24 8.88
N TYR A 46 16.82 -8.12 9.59
CA TYR A 46 18.03 -7.77 10.35
C TYR A 46 17.88 -8.04 11.85
N VAL A 47 16.74 -8.58 12.30
CA VAL A 47 16.57 -8.96 13.70
C VAL A 47 17.13 -10.35 13.93
N GLU A 48 18.16 -10.44 14.74
CA GLU A 48 18.73 -11.70 15.22
C GLU A 48 17.95 -12.20 16.43
N ASN A 49 17.70 -13.52 16.52
CA ASN A 49 16.94 -14.15 17.60
C ASN A 49 15.57 -13.47 17.87
N PRO A 50 14.72 -13.26 16.86
CA PRO A 50 13.48 -12.50 16.98
C PRO A 50 12.58 -13.09 18.07
N PHE A 51 11.84 -12.23 18.74
CA PHE A 51 10.88 -12.56 19.80
C PHE A 51 11.47 -13.25 21.05
N THR A 52 12.78 -13.23 21.22
CA THR A 52 13.47 -13.76 22.41
C THR A 52 14.08 -12.63 23.24
N LYS A 53 14.51 -12.95 24.46
CA LYS A 53 15.27 -12.01 25.32
C LYS A 53 16.66 -11.63 24.76
N LYS A 54 17.12 -12.32 23.73
CA LYS A 54 18.41 -12.08 23.05
C LYS A 54 18.22 -11.38 21.69
N ALA A 55 17.01 -10.92 21.40
CA ALA A 55 16.74 -10.22 20.16
C ALA A 55 17.63 -8.97 20.05
N SER A 56 18.25 -8.79 18.88
CA SER A 56 19.11 -7.65 18.57
C SER A 56 19.04 -7.30 17.10
N PHE A 57 19.30 -6.06 16.76
CA PHE A 57 19.31 -5.60 15.36
C PHE A 57 20.75 -5.60 14.81
N ASN A 58 20.98 -6.24 13.67
CA ASN A 58 22.28 -6.33 13.03
C ASN A 58 22.59 -5.08 12.20
N PHE A 59 23.00 -4.00 12.84
CA PHE A 59 23.35 -2.73 12.18
C PHE A 59 24.49 -2.87 11.17
N LYS A 60 25.45 -3.80 11.38
CA LYS A 60 26.57 -3.97 10.44
C LYS A 60 26.05 -4.44 9.09
N LEU A 61 25.32 -5.54 9.05
CA LEU A 61 24.73 -6.09 7.83
C LEU A 61 23.75 -5.10 7.19
N PHE A 62 22.99 -4.39 8.03
CA PHE A 62 22.03 -3.38 7.57
C PHE A 62 22.71 -2.25 6.80
N LYS A 63 23.80 -1.67 7.32
CA LYS A 63 24.57 -0.62 6.65
C LYS A 63 25.14 -1.09 5.31
N GLU A 64 25.68 -2.30 5.26
CA GLU A 64 26.21 -2.91 4.01
C GLU A 64 25.10 -3.03 2.96
N HIS A 65 23.90 -3.48 3.35
CA HIS A 65 22.77 -3.63 2.44
C HIS A 65 22.16 -2.28 2.01
N VAL A 66 22.13 -1.26 2.88
CA VAL A 66 21.70 0.09 2.50
C VAL A 66 22.61 0.68 1.42
N ALA A 67 23.93 0.52 1.56
CA ALA A 67 24.88 0.99 0.56
C ALA A 67 24.72 0.25 -0.79
N ALA A 68 24.52 -1.07 -0.75
CA ALA A 68 24.25 -1.87 -1.94
C ALA A 68 22.92 -1.49 -2.61
N ALA A 69 21.87 -1.26 -1.80
CA ALA A 69 20.56 -0.83 -2.29
C ALA A 69 20.64 0.51 -3.03
N GLN A 70 21.40 1.49 -2.50
CA GLN A 70 21.59 2.78 -3.19
C GLN A 70 22.29 2.62 -4.54
N ARG A 71 23.27 1.73 -4.64
CA ARG A 71 23.93 1.44 -5.90
C ARG A 71 22.99 0.80 -6.92
N ILE A 72 22.22 -0.19 -6.50
CA ILE A 72 21.20 -0.84 -7.34
C ILE A 72 20.17 0.19 -7.84
N MET A 73 19.76 1.12 -6.99
CA MET A 73 18.81 2.15 -7.38
C MET A 73 19.37 3.11 -8.42
N ASP A 74 20.66 3.44 -8.36
CA ASP A 74 21.32 4.22 -9.41
C ASP A 74 21.40 3.44 -10.74
N ASP A 75 21.71 2.14 -10.69
CA ASP A 75 21.74 1.26 -11.87
C ASP A 75 20.35 1.12 -12.52
N ILE A 76 19.25 1.12 -11.73
CA ILE A 76 17.86 1.13 -12.24
C ILE A 76 17.60 2.39 -13.09
N ILE A 77 18.18 3.54 -12.74
CA ILE A 77 18.03 4.76 -13.54
C ILE A 77 18.71 4.60 -14.90
N ASP A 78 19.87 3.96 -14.96
CA ASP A 78 20.55 3.70 -16.24
C ASP A 78 19.71 2.78 -17.13
N LEU A 79 19.10 1.72 -16.56
CA LEU A 79 18.16 0.86 -17.28
C LEU A 79 16.90 1.59 -17.75
N GLU A 80 16.40 2.54 -16.97
CA GLU A 80 15.28 3.41 -17.38
C GLU A 80 15.66 4.30 -18.55
N LEU A 81 16.84 4.91 -18.52
CA LEU A 81 17.35 5.74 -19.62
C LEU A 81 17.48 4.93 -20.91
N GLU A 82 18.06 3.71 -20.87
CA GLU A 82 18.11 2.79 -22.01
C GLU A 82 16.69 2.49 -22.55
N LYS A 83 15.72 2.29 -21.66
CA LYS A 83 14.33 2.02 -22.06
C LYS A 83 13.67 3.23 -22.70
N VAL A 84 13.92 4.43 -22.17
CA VAL A 84 13.42 5.68 -22.75
C VAL A 84 14.03 5.93 -24.13
N ASP A 85 15.32 5.67 -24.31
CA ASP A 85 15.99 5.77 -25.61
C ASP A 85 15.39 4.79 -26.64
N ALA A 86 15.06 3.57 -26.23
CA ALA A 86 14.36 2.61 -27.08
C ALA A 86 12.92 3.08 -27.45
N ILE A 87 12.20 3.74 -26.52
CA ILE A 87 10.89 4.34 -26.81
C ILE A 87 11.02 5.48 -27.82
N LEU A 88 11.99 6.37 -27.63
CA LEU A 88 12.25 7.46 -28.57
C LEU A 88 12.56 6.95 -29.98
N ALA A 89 13.40 5.91 -30.09
CA ALA A 89 13.71 5.27 -31.38
C ALA A 89 12.46 4.66 -32.03
N LYS A 90 11.55 4.06 -31.23
CA LYS A 90 10.27 3.55 -31.72
C LYS A 90 9.37 4.66 -32.25
N ILE A 91 9.24 5.77 -31.51
CA ILE A 91 8.46 6.95 -31.94
C ILE A 91 9.01 7.50 -33.26
N ASP A 92 10.32 7.62 -33.38
CA ASP A 92 10.97 8.13 -34.61
C ASP A 92 10.68 7.21 -35.83
N ALA A 93 10.54 5.92 -35.63
CA ALA A 93 10.23 4.93 -36.68
C ALA A 93 8.72 4.75 -36.96
N ASP A 94 7.84 5.32 -36.13
CA ASP A 94 6.39 5.18 -36.28
C ASP A 94 5.90 5.91 -37.55
N PRO A 95 4.95 5.34 -38.34
CA PRO A 95 4.39 5.95 -39.53
C PRO A 95 3.42 7.12 -39.26
N GLU A 96 3.06 7.40 -38.00
CA GLU A 96 2.16 8.49 -37.64
C GLU A 96 2.66 9.88 -38.08
N GLY A 97 1.73 10.84 -38.15
CA GLY A 97 2.04 12.23 -38.56
C GLY A 97 2.97 12.95 -37.57
N ASN A 98 3.80 13.84 -38.09
CA ASN A 98 4.81 14.58 -37.33
C ASN A 98 4.27 15.36 -36.11
N GLU A 99 3.00 15.79 -36.14
CA GLU A 99 2.39 16.52 -35.03
C GLU A 99 2.21 15.60 -33.81
N VAL A 100 1.67 14.38 -34.00
CA VAL A 100 1.47 13.38 -32.93
C VAL A 100 2.82 12.92 -32.41
N LYS A 101 3.73 12.51 -33.31
CA LYS A 101 5.09 12.10 -32.97
C LYS A 101 5.86 13.17 -32.21
N GLY A 102 5.67 14.46 -32.59
CA GLY A 102 6.31 15.58 -31.93
C GLY A 102 5.89 15.75 -30.47
N VAL A 103 4.62 15.56 -30.17
CA VAL A 103 4.08 15.63 -28.80
C VAL A 103 4.62 14.49 -27.93
N GLU A 104 4.53 13.25 -28.41
CA GLU A 104 5.07 12.08 -27.69
C GLU A 104 6.58 12.18 -27.49
N ARG A 105 7.31 12.50 -28.55
CA ARG A 105 8.75 12.64 -28.48
C ARG A 105 9.18 13.70 -27.48
N ASN A 106 8.52 14.83 -27.44
CA ASN A 106 8.83 15.91 -26.51
C ASN A 106 8.56 15.50 -25.05
N LEU A 107 7.47 14.76 -24.79
CA LEU A 107 7.16 14.18 -23.47
C LEU A 107 8.31 13.29 -23.00
N TRP A 108 8.73 12.31 -23.80
CA TRP A 108 9.79 11.35 -23.43
C TRP A 108 11.17 11.99 -23.32
N LEU A 109 11.46 13.03 -24.11
CA LEU A 109 12.69 13.82 -23.96
C LEU A 109 12.73 14.56 -22.62
N ASN A 110 11.60 15.12 -22.17
CA ASN A 110 11.53 15.79 -20.87
C ASN A 110 11.69 14.79 -19.71
N ILE A 111 11.05 13.62 -19.80
CA ILE A 111 11.23 12.53 -18.83
C ILE A 111 12.71 12.08 -18.79
N ARG A 112 13.31 11.83 -19.95
CA ARG A 112 14.73 11.47 -20.08
C ARG A 112 15.64 12.48 -19.41
N LYS A 113 15.42 13.76 -19.73
CA LYS A 113 16.19 14.86 -19.17
C LYS A 113 16.13 14.89 -17.65
N LYS A 114 14.93 14.77 -17.06
CA LYS A 114 14.77 14.76 -15.60
C LYS A 114 15.41 13.55 -14.94
N ALA A 115 15.29 12.37 -15.56
CA ALA A 115 15.92 11.15 -15.06
C ALA A 115 17.45 11.26 -15.06
N GLU A 116 18.05 11.80 -16.13
CA GLU A 116 19.50 11.93 -16.30
C GLU A 116 20.10 13.03 -15.40
N GLU A 117 19.47 14.21 -15.36
CA GLU A 117 19.98 15.37 -14.63
C GLU A 117 19.92 15.20 -13.10
N GLY A 118 18.81 14.66 -12.57
CA GLY A 118 18.60 14.56 -11.13
C GLY A 118 18.92 13.20 -10.55
N ARG A 119 18.71 12.13 -11.32
CA ARG A 119 18.94 10.74 -10.87
C ARG A 119 18.26 10.44 -9.52
N ARG A 120 16.98 10.83 -9.39
CA ARG A 120 16.22 10.64 -8.17
C ARG A 120 15.99 9.16 -7.88
N THR A 121 16.21 8.75 -6.63
CA THR A 121 15.91 7.41 -6.10
C THR A 121 14.95 7.51 -4.91
N GLY A 122 14.41 6.39 -4.46
CA GLY A 122 13.47 6.30 -3.33
C GLY A 122 13.72 5.02 -2.53
N ILE A 123 14.79 4.99 -1.74
CA ILE A 123 15.02 3.91 -0.77
C ILE A 123 14.17 4.17 0.46
N GLY A 124 13.42 3.14 0.85
CA GLY A 124 12.62 3.13 2.05
C GLY A 124 12.66 1.77 2.73
N ILE A 125 11.66 1.54 3.54
CA ILE A 125 11.58 0.34 4.39
C ILE A 125 10.22 -0.34 4.28
N THR A 126 10.18 -1.59 4.72
CA THR A 126 8.97 -2.32 5.08
C THR A 126 9.22 -3.07 6.38
N ALA A 127 8.16 -3.55 7.04
CA ALA A 127 8.24 -4.34 8.26
C ALA A 127 8.69 -3.59 9.53
N GLU A 128 8.49 -2.28 9.63
CA GLU A 128 8.86 -1.52 10.83
C GLU A 128 8.11 -2.04 12.08
N GLY A 129 6.81 -2.25 11.98
CA GLY A 129 6.01 -2.76 13.09
C GLY A 129 6.46 -4.13 13.57
N ASP A 130 6.76 -5.04 12.64
CA ASP A 130 7.25 -6.38 12.98
C ASP A 130 8.67 -6.39 13.50
N MET A 131 9.54 -5.53 12.98
CA MET A 131 10.90 -5.36 13.52
C MET A 131 10.87 -4.93 14.99
N LEU A 132 10.09 -3.90 15.32
CA LEU A 132 9.95 -3.45 16.71
C LEU A 132 9.39 -4.55 17.61
N ALA A 133 8.33 -5.24 17.16
CA ALA A 133 7.74 -6.35 17.88
C ALA A 133 8.74 -7.49 18.12
N ALA A 134 9.55 -7.83 17.11
CA ALA A 134 10.57 -8.87 17.20
C ALA A 134 11.69 -8.55 18.20
N LEU A 135 12.00 -7.25 18.36
CA LEU A 135 12.94 -6.74 19.36
C LEU A 135 12.33 -6.62 20.76
N GLY A 136 11.02 -6.85 20.90
CA GLY A 136 10.29 -6.65 22.16
C GLY A 136 10.01 -5.18 22.46
N ILE A 137 10.12 -4.30 21.49
CA ILE A 137 9.86 -2.86 21.59
C ILE A 137 8.42 -2.59 21.14
N GLN A 138 7.65 -1.90 21.97
CA GLN A 138 6.27 -1.56 21.64
C GLN A 138 6.23 -0.44 20.59
N TYR A 139 5.53 -0.68 19.48
CA TYR A 139 5.24 0.34 18.48
C TYR A 139 4.42 1.49 19.09
N GLY A 140 4.78 2.75 18.78
CA GLY A 140 4.13 3.93 19.35
C GLY A 140 4.58 4.26 20.79
N SER A 141 5.57 3.58 21.33
CA SER A 141 6.25 3.97 22.58
C SER A 141 7.38 4.97 22.29
N LYS A 142 7.82 5.68 23.34
CA LYS A 142 8.99 6.56 23.22
C LYS A 142 10.26 5.80 22.81
N GLU A 143 10.44 4.58 23.34
CA GLU A 143 11.55 3.70 22.96
C GLU A 143 11.46 3.31 21.48
N GLY A 144 10.27 2.92 21.01
CA GLY A 144 10.02 2.62 19.61
C GLY A 144 10.32 3.80 18.70
N ASN A 145 9.86 5.00 19.06
CA ASN A 145 10.12 6.22 18.28
C ASN A 145 11.63 6.53 18.18
N ASN A 146 12.38 6.39 19.27
CA ASN A 146 13.83 6.62 19.29
C ASN A 146 14.56 5.57 18.43
N PHE A 147 14.15 4.30 18.52
CA PHE A 147 14.78 3.23 17.74
C PHE A 147 14.48 3.41 16.24
N SER A 148 13.25 3.77 15.88
CA SER A 148 12.88 4.09 14.51
C SER A 148 13.70 5.29 13.97
N GLU A 149 13.90 6.34 14.77
CA GLU A 149 14.76 7.46 14.38
C GLU A 149 16.20 7.00 14.12
N GLU A 150 16.78 6.13 14.97
CA GLU A 150 18.12 5.56 14.79
C GLU A 150 18.26 4.74 13.50
N ILE A 151 17.26 3.90 13.18
CA ILE A 151 17.21 3.13 11.93
C ILE A 151 17.25 4.08 10.72
N HIS A 152 16.37 5.09 10.70
CA HIS A 152 16.26 5.99 9.55
C HIS A 152 17.45 6.94 9.43
N LYS A 153 18.02 7.38 10.56
CA LYS A 153 19.31 8.08 10.57
C LYS A 153 20.42 7.23 9.94
N THR A 154 20.47 5.94 10.29
CA THR A 154 21.44 4.99 9.69
C THR A 154 21.24 4.87 8.19
N ILE A 155 19.99 4.72 7.72
CA ILE A 155 19.69 4.67 6.27
C ILE A 155 20.15 5.97 5.59
N ALA A 156 19.83 7.14 6.15
CA ALA A 156 20.17 8.42 5.56
C ALA A 156 21.69 8.57 5.39
N VAL A 157 22.44 8.34 6.45
CA VAL A 157 23.91 8.48 6.44
C VAL A 157 24.55 7.49 5.44
N GLU A 158 24.14 6.22 5.46
CA GLU A 158 24.79 5.20 4.60
C GLU A 158 24.35 5.31 3.13
N ALA A 159 23.11 5.67 2.84
CA ALA A 159 22.65 5.90 1.46
C ALA A 159 23.34 7.12 0.84
N TYR A 160 23.44 8.23 1.57
CA TYR A 160 24.14 9.43 1.11
C TYR A 160 25.62 9.15 0.93
N ARG A 161 26.25 8.42 1.84
CA ARG A 161 27.65 7.96 1.70
C ARG A 161 27.84 7.12 0.42
N ALA A 162 26.96 6.16 0.16
CA ALA A 162 26.99 5.35 -1.04
C ALA A 162 26.80 6.20 -2.30
N SER A 163 25.93 7.19 -2.28
CA SER A 163 25.71 8.12 -3.39
C SER A 163 26.97 8.98 -3.67
N VAL A 164 27.68 9.42 -2.63
CA VAL A 164 28.98 10.12 -2.78
C VAL A 164 30.04 9.18 -3.37
N TYR A 165 30.14 7.93 -2.90
CA TYR A 165 31.06 6.96 -3.50
C TYR A 165 30.74 6.68 -4.97
N THR A 166 29.47 6.56 -5.33
CA THR A 166 29.06 6.40 -6.73
C THR A 166 29.38 7.64 -7.55
N ALA A 167 29.28 8.85 -6.96
CA ALA A 167 29.69 10.07 -7.63
C ALA A 167 31.21 10.13 -7.91
N LYS A 168 32.03 9.62 -7.00
CA LYS A 168 33.49 9.46 -7.25
C LYS A 168 33.81 8.55 -8.42
N GLU A 169 32.99 7.53 -8.67
CA GLU A 169 33.19 6.56 -9.76
C GLU A 169 32.58 7.05 -11.10
N ARG A 170 31.40 7.68 -11.06
CA ARG A 170 30.56 7.92 -12.24
C ARG A 170 30.20 9.39 -12.46
N GLY A 171 30.68 10.30 -11.62
CA GLY A 171 30.32 11.71 -11.58
C GLY A 171 29.08 11.99 -10.73
N ALA A 172 28.97 13.20 -10.22
CA ALA A 172 27.79 13.69 -9.52
C ALA A 172 26.59 13.82 -10.49
N PHE A 173 25.36 13.95 -9.96
CA PHE A 173 24.23 14.34 -10.80
C PHE A 173 24.53 15.73 -11.43
N THR A 174 24.12 15.90 -12.71
CA THR A 174 24.71 16.95 -13.57
C THR A 174 24.48 18.39 -13.12
N ILE A 175 23.42 18.61 -12.36
CA ILE A 175 23.08 19.95 -11.84
C ILE A 175 23.50 20.15 -10.39
N PHE A 176 24.33 19.27 -9.82
CA PHE A 176 24.76 19.39 -8.42
C PHE A 176 25.48 20.72 -8.18
N ASP A 177 25.03 21.45 -7.18
CA ASP A 177 25.63 22.68 -6.69
C ASP A 177 25.52 22.76 -5.17
N SER A 178 26.65 22.68 -4.50
CA SER A 178 26.71 22.69 -3.03
C SER A 178 26.28 24.03 -2.41
N GLU A 179 26.43 25.15 -3.15
CA GLU A 179 25.97 26.47 -2.67
C GLU A 179 24.44 26.55 -2.64
N SER A 180 23.76 25.94 -3.58
CA SER A 180 22.31 25.87 -3.60
C SER A 180 21.74 25.08 -2.42
N GLU A 181 22.50 24.14 -1.86
CA GLU A 181 22.06 23.26 -0.77
C GLU A 181 22.54 23.68 0.63
N LYS A 182 23.40 24.69 0.75
CA LYS A 182 24.11 25.04 1.99
C LYS A 182 23.22 25.32 3.20
N ASP A 183 22.02 25.86 2.95
CA ASP A 183 21.05 26.21 3.99
C ASP A 183 19.91 25.18 4.11
N ASN A 184 19.95 24.07 3.37
CA ASN A 184 18.89 23.07 3.43
C ASN A 184 18.95 22.31 4.76
N PRO A 185 17.84 22.26 5.52
CA PRO A 185 17.83 21.66 6.87
C PRO A 185 18.18 20.18 6.88
N PHE A 186 17.83 19.42 5.84
CA PHE A 186 18.19 18.01 5.75
C PHE A 186 19.70 17.82 5.56
N ILE A 187 20.33 18.61 4.71
CA ILE A 187 21.79 18.60 4.48
C ILE A 187 22.54 19.00 5.73
N LEU A 188 22.04 20.01 6.46
CA LEU A 188 22.63 20.43 7.74
C LEU A 188 22.53 19.33 8.81
N ARG A 189 21.41 18.60 8.88
CA ARG A 189 21.29 17.43 9.78
C ARG A 189 22.25 16.29 9.40
N LEU A 190 22.48 16.03 8.11
CA LEU A 190 23.53 15.09 7.69
C LEU A 190 24.92 15.52 8.13
N LYS A 191 25.24 16.81 8.04
CA LYS A 191 26.51 17.36 8.55
C LYS A 191 26.68 17.12 10.04
N GLU A 192 25.64 17.39 10.83
CA GLU A 192 25.65 17.12 12.29
C GLU A 192 25.83 15.64 12.61
N ALA A 193 25.24 14.76 11.79
CA ALA A 193 25.33 13.31 11.99
C ALA A 193 26.68 12.73 11.56
N ASP A 194 27.27 13.24 10.48
CA ASP A 194 28.56 12.81 9.95
C ASP A 194 29.24 13.94 9.17
N GLU A 195 30.10 14.67 9.86
CA GLU A 195 30.82 15.82 9.29
C GLU A 195 31.75 15.40 8.13
N LYS A 196 32.35 14.21 8.20
CA LYS A 196 33.20 13.69 7.14
C LYS A 196 32.39 13.43 5.86
N LEU A 197 31.22 12.82 5.97
CA LEU A 197 30.31 12.63 4.83
C LEU A 197 29.97 13.96 4.17
N TYR A 198 29.67 14.97 4.96
CA TYR A 198 29.34 16.31 4.46
C TYR A 198 30.50 16.90 3.62
N TYR A 199 31.75 16.88 4.13
CA TYR A 199 32.89 17.39 3.39
C TYR A 199 33.21 16.53 2.16
N ASP A 200 33.11 15.22 2.24
CA ASP A 200 33.24 14.33 1.06
C ASP A 200 32.19 14.68 -0.02
N MET A 201 30.98 15.06 0.38
CA MET A 201 29.91 15.50 -0.53
C MET A 201 30.21 16.87 -1.15
N LEU A 202 30.76 17.80 -0.41
CA LEU A 202 31.18 19.10 -0.96
C LEU A 202 32.29 18.95 -2.00
N GLU A 203 33.25 18.05 -1.76
CA GLU A 203 34.41 17.85 -2.63
C GLU A 203 34.05 17.07 -3.92
N HIS A 204 33.20 16.06 -3.81
CA HIS A 204 32.97 15.10 -4.91
C HIS A 204 31.54 15.14 -5.47
N GLY A 205 30.64 15.88 -4.82
CA GLY A 205 29.22 15.81 -5.09
C GLY A 205 28.60 14.50 -4.61
N ARG A 206 27.35 14.26 -5.01
CA ARG A 206 26.68 12.97 -4.89
C ARG A 206 25.97 12.58 -6.19
N ARG A 207 25.71 11.31 -6.38
CA ARG A 207 25.17 10.76 -7.63
C ARG A 207 23.68 11.07 -7.85
N ASN A 208 22.92 11.29 -6.80
CA ASN A 208 21.45 11.37 -6.81
C ASN A 208 20.96 12.63 -6.10
N ILE A 209 19.98 13.34 -6.68
CA ILE A 209 19.43 14.61 -6.16
C ILE A 209 18.66 14.40 -4.85
N ALA A 210 17.93 13.30 -4.72
CA ALA A 210 17.24 12.85 -3.51
C ALA A 210 17.18 11.31 -3.50
N LEU A 211 17.18 10.70 -2.30
CA LEU A 211 17.48 9.29 -2.14
C LEU A 211 16.42 8.51 -1.38
N LEU A 212 15.69 9.12 -0.43
CA LEU A 212 14.99 8.41 0.63
C LEU A 212 13.50 8.73 0.64
N THR A 213 12.68 7.69 0.78
CA THR A 213 11.23 7.84 0.90
C THR A 213 10.63 6.66 1.66
N ILE A 214 9.45 6.82 2.25
CA ILE A 214 8.71 5.70 2.84
C ILE A 214 7.40 5.51 2.11
N ALA A 215 7.40 4.52 1.22
CA ALA A 215 6.23 4.10 0.46
C ALA A 215 5.31 3.18 1.29
N PRO A 216 4.03 3.01 0.90
CA PRO A 216 3.11 2.13 1.61
C PRO A 216 3.54 0.66 1.62
N THR A 217 4.22 0.18 0.59
CA THR A 217 4.71 -1.21 0.42
C THR A 217 3.64 -2.30 0.58
N GLY A 218 2.36 -2.01 0.29
CA GLY A 218 1.24 -2.93 0.53
C GLY A 218 1.43 -4.31 -0.11
N THR A 219 1.70 -4.38 -1.41
CA THR A 219 1.94 -5.63 -2.13
C THR A 219 3.27 -6.28 -1.71
N THR A 220 4.33 -5.49 -1.53
CA THR A 220 5.65 -5.99 -1.10
C THR A 220 5.58 -6.65 0.27
N SER A 221 4.84 -6.06 1.21
CA SER A 221 4.66 -6.61 2.56
C SER A 221 3.89 -7.94 2.56
N LEU A 222 2.93 -8.12 1.64
CA LEU A 222 2.27 -9.42 1.45
C LEU A 222 3.26 -10.49 0.99
N MET A 223 4.18 -10.16 0.09
CA MET A 223 5.22 -11.09 -0.37
C MET A 223 6.22 -11.44 0.75
N THR A 224 6.61 -10.46 1.56
CA THR A 224 7.52 -10.67 2.69
C THR A 224 6.83 -11.19 3.95
N GLN A 225 5.49 -11.24 3.96
CA GLN A 225 4.67 -11.68 5.09
C GLN A 225 4.94 -10.85 6.36
N THR A 226 5.00 -9.53 6.20
CA THR A 226 5.32 -8.56 7.25
C THR A 226 4.32 -7.41 7.27
N THR A 227 4.47 -6.50 8.25
CA THR A 227 3.80 -5.20 8.25
C THR A 227 4.27 -4.32 7.09
N SER A 228 3.43 -3.38 6.66
CA SER A 228 3.67 -2.53 5.50
C SER A 228 4.38 -1.23 5.90
N GLY A 229 5.46 -0.88 5.19
CA GLY A 229 6.17 0.39 5.39
C GLY A 229 6.46 0.67 6.86
N ILE A 230 6.13 1.88 7.30
CA ILE A 230 6.26 2.34 8.68
C ILE A 230 5.06 1.96 9.56
N GLU A 231 4.04 1.29 8.99
CA GLU A 231 2.81 1.01 9.70
C GLU A 231 2.96 -0.07 10.78
N PRO A 232 2.19 0.00 11.89
CA PRO A 232 2.05 -1.10 12.82
C PRO A 232 1.28 -2.26 12.16
N VAL A 233 1.22 -3.41 12.83
CA VAL A 233 0.32 -4.48 12.41
C VAL A 233 -1.13 -3.98 12.40
N PHE A 234 -1.91 -4.34 11.39
CA PHE A 234 -3.33 -3.99 11.37
C PHE A 234 -4.07 -4.73 12.50
N LEU A 235 -4.05 -6.05 12.46
CA LEU A 235 -4.53 -6.94 13.53
C LEU A 235 -3.61 -8.16 13.62
N PRO A 236 -3.10 -8.54 14.79
CA PRO A 236 -2.27 -9.74 14.95
C PRO A 236 -3.09 -11.03 14.76
N VAL A 237 -4.40 -10.97 15.01
CA VAL A 237 -5.36 -12.07 14.82
C VAL A 237 -6.64 -11.51 14.23
N TYR A 238 -7.15 -12.11 13.18
CA TYR A 238 -8.42 -11.72 12.58
C TYR A 238 -9.19 -12.93 12.05
N LYS A 239 -10.49 -12.79 11.90
CA LYS A 239 -11.32 -13.79 11.26
C LYS A 239 -11.46 -13.48 9.77
N ARG A 240 -11.31 -14.51 8.95
CA ARG A 240 -11.69 -14.46 7.54
C ARG A 240 -12.96 -15.27 7.34
N ARG A 241 -13.72 -14.80 6.37
CA ARG A 241 -14.90 -15.49 5.89
C ARG A 241 -14.64 -15.98 4.48
N ARG A 242 -15.03 -17.23 4.24
CA ARG A 242 -15.01 -17.82 2.91
C ARG A 242 -16.43 -18.27 2.57
N LYS A 243 -16.91 -17.85 1.41
CA LYS A 243 -18.18 -18.34 0.90
C LYS A 243 -18.04 -19.85 0.59
N VAL A 244 -18.98 -20.63 1.07
CA VAL A 244 -19.04 -22.06 0.78
C VAL A 244 -19.72 -22.22 -0.56
N ASN A 245 -19.00 -22.78 -1.55
CA ASN A 245 -19.56 -23.01 -2.86
C ASN A 245 -20.41 -24.29 -2.89
N PRO A 246 -21.38 -24.41 -3.81
CA PRO A 246 -22.25 -25.57 -3.93
C PRO A 246 -21.54 -26.92 -4.09
N ASN A 247 -20.33 -26.89 -4.62
CA ASN A 247 -19.52 -28.09 -4.88
C ASN A 247 -18.52 -28.40 -3.77
N ASP A 248 -18.42 -27.57 -2.75
CA ASP A 248 -17.50 -27.79 -1.64
C ASP A 248 -18.05 -28.91 -0.75
N LYS A 249 -17.35 -30.06 -0.73
CA LYS A 249 -17.70 -31.20 0.11
C LYS A 249 -16.96 -31.12 1.44
N ASN A 250 -17.65 -31.44 2.53
CA ASN A 250 -17.09 -31.49 3.90
C ASN A 250 -16.60 -30.13 4.43
N VAL A 251 -17.21 -29.03 4.00
CA VAL A 251 -16.89 -27.69 4.52
C VAL A 251 -17.87 -27.34 5.63
N ARG A 252 -17.34 -26.79 6.71
CA ARG A 252 -18.16 -26.29 7.84
C ARG A 252 -18.89 -25.01 7.42
N VAL A 253 -20.17 -24.93 7.71
CA VAL A 253 -20.96 -23.70 7.59
C VAL A 253 -21.11 -23.08 8.99
N ASP A 254 -20.51 -21.90 9.20
CA ASP A 254 -20.57 -21.22 10.48
C ASP A 254 -21.76 -20.29 10.57
N PHE A 255 -22.18 -19.67 9.47
CA PHE A 255 -23.41 -18.91 9.38
C PHE A 255 -23.91 -18.78 7.95
N VAL A 256 -25.18 -18.39 7.84
CA VAL A 256 -25.83 -18.06 6.56
C VAL A 256 -26.20 -16.57 6.63
N ASP A 257 -25.76 -15.80 5.64
CA ASP A 257 -26.06 -14.36 5.60
C ASP A 257 -27.53 -14.06 5.24
N GLU A 258 -27.89 -12.78 5.27
CA GLU A 258 -29.26 -12.32 4.99
C GLU A 258 -29.72 -12.61 3.56
N VAL A 259 -28.78 -12.74 2.61
CA VAL A 259 -29.06 -13.13 1.22
C VAL A 259 -29.07 -14.65 1.04
N GLY A 260 -28.77 -15.42 2.09
CA GLY A 260 -28.85 -16.87 2.15
C GLY A 260 -27.61 -17.59 1.63
N ASP A 261 -26.48 -16.93 1.57
CA ASP A 261 -25.21 -17.55 1.26
C ASP A 261 -24.56 -18.15 2.51
N SER A 262 -23.97 -19.33 2.35
CA SER A 262 -23.30 -20.06 3.43
C SER A 262 -21.84 -19.64 3.53
N TRP A 263 -21.35 -19.42 4.75
CA TRP A 263 -20.01 -18.95 5.02
C TRP A 263 -19.29 -19.81 6.05
N GLU A 264 -18.02 -20.05 5.82
CA GLU A 264 -17.08 -20.62 6.78
C GLU A 264 -16.23 -19.50 7.36
N GLU A 265 -16.13 -19.40 8.69
CA GLU A 265 -15.21 -18.51 9.40
C GLU A 265 -13.99 -19.27 9.88
N TYR A 266 -12.80 -18.70 9.68
CA TYR A 266 -11.56 -19.24 10.21
C TYR A 266 -10.65 -18.15 10.74
N VAL A 267 -9.88 -18.49 11.78
CA VAL A 267 -8.92 -17.58 12.39
C VAL A 267 -7.65 -17.54 11.54
N VAL A 268 -7.18 -16.32 11.28
CA VAL A 268 -5.91 -16.07 10.60
C VAL A 268 -5.01 -15.30 11.55
N PHE A 269 -3.81 -15.78 11.71
CA PHE A 269 -2.76 -15.10 12.45
C PHE A 269 -1.89 -14.30 11.47
N HIS A 270 -1.53 -13.08 11.85
CA HIS A 270 -0.45 -12.36 11.17
C HIS A 270 0.83 -13.21 11.21
N HIS A 271 1.57 -13.29 10.10
CA HIS A 271 2.67 -14.24 9.97
C HIS A 271 3.72 -14.11 11.08
N ARG A 272 4.13 -12.90 11.43
CA ARG A 272 5.12 -12.66 12.48
C ARG A 272 4.56 -12.86 13.89
N PHE A 273 3.25 -12.66 14.08
CA PHE A 273 2.59 -13.04 15.31
C PHE A 273 2.56 -14.58 15.48
N LYS A 274 2.36 -15.32 14.38
CA LYS A 274 2.44 -16.78 14.39
C LYS A 274 3.85 -17.25 14.78
N GLU A 275 4.91 -16.64 14.22
CA GLU A 275 6.29 -16.89 14.58
C GLU A 275 6.56 -16.59 16.07
N TRP A 276 6.03 -15.46 16.60
CA TRP A 276 6.10 -15.15 18.02
C TRP A 276 5.41 -16.24 18.88
N MET A 277 4.26 -16.75 18.45
CA MET A 277 3.58 -17.86 19.15
C MET A 277 4.47 -19.09 19.23
N GLU A 278 5.06 -19.51 18.14
CA GLU A 278 5.93 -20.69 18.03
C GLU A 278 7.16 -20.54 18.93
N VAL A 279 7.86 -19.41 18.87
CA VAL A 279 9.04 -19.12 19.71
C VAL A 279 8.69 -19.12 21.19
N ASN A 280 7.49 -18.70 21.57
CA ASN A 280 7.05 -18.63 22.98
C ASN A 280 6.22 -19.84 23.43
N GLY A 281 6.19 -20.93 22.64
CA GLY A 281 5.58 -22.21 23.03
C GLY A 281 4.04 -22.23 22.97
N PHE A 282 3.42 -21.35 22.20
CA PHE A 282 1.99 -21.37 21.94
C PHE A 282 1.66 -22.17 20.68
N SER A 283 0.61 -22.99 20.73
CA SER A 283 0.19 -23.77 19.57
C SER A 283 -0.45 -22.88 18.50
N THR A 284 -0.06 -23.06 17.26
CA THR A 284 -0.66 -22.36 16.10
C THR A 284 -1.81 -23.14 15.45
N GLU A 285 -2.00 -24.40 15.86
CA GLU A 285 -3.02 -25.32 15.34
C GLU A 285 -4.24 -25.47 16.27
N LYS A 286 -4.16 -24.89 17.48
CA LYS A 286 -5.26 -24.95 18.44
C LYS A 286 -6.42 -24.08 18.00
N ASN A 287 -7.64 -24.59 18.12
CA ASN A 287 -8.85 -23.79 18.03
C ASN A 287 -9.01 -22.93 19.30
N TYR A 288 -8.67 -21.67 19.19
CA TYR A 288 -8.77 -20.70 20.28
C TYR A 288 -10.17 -20.07 20.32
N THR A 289 -10.72 -19.94 21.55
CA THR A 289 -11.85 -19.06 21.78
C THR A 289 -11.44 -17.58 21.72
N GLN A 290 -12.37 -16.65 21.47
CA GLN A 290 -12.05 -15.22 21.43
C GLN A 290 -11.35 -14.75 22.70
N LYS A 291 -11.83 -15.16 23.87
CA LYS A 291 -11.22 -14.84 25.18
C LYS A 291 -9.77 -15.36 25.33
N GLU A 292 -9.45 -16.48 24.71
CA GLU A 292 -8.08 -17.02 24.69
C GLU A 292 -7.20 -16.23 23.73
N LEU A 293 -7.73 -15.83 22.56
CA LEU A 293 -7.04 -14.97 21.60
C LEU A 293 -6.71 -13.60 22.21
N ASP A 294 -7.65 -12.97 22.88
CA ASP A 294 -7.44 -11.70 23.57
C ASP A 294 -6.34 -11.80 24.64
N LYS A 295 -6.32 -12.90 25.39
CA LYS A 295 -5.25 -13.16 26.37
C LYS A 295 -3.90 -13.40 25.70
N LEU A 296 -3.89 -14.04 24.55
CA LEU A 296 -2.67 -14.32 23.79
C LEU A 296 -2.09 -13.01 23.24
N VAL A 297 -2.92 -12.17 22.61
CA VAL A 297 -2.52 -10.85 22.12
C VAL A 297 -1.97 -9.99 23.25
N LYS A 298 -2.63 -9.97 24.42
CA LYS A 298 -2.16 -9.22 25.61
C LYS A 298 -0.76 -9.63 26.10
N LYS A 299 -0.30 -10.84 25.80
CA LYS A 299 1.02 -11.32 26.18
C LYS A 299 2.08 -11.01 25.10
N SER A 300 1.66 -10.62 23.91
CA SER A 300 2.54 -10.40 22.77
C SER A 300 3.07 -8.97 22.72
N PRO A 301 4.17 -8.73 22.00
CA PRO A 301 4.67 -7.39 21.74
C PRO A 301 3.74 -6.54 20.85
N TYR A 302 2.70 -7.14 20.28
CA TYR A 302 1.68 -6.46 19.47
C TYR A 302 0.55 -5.85 20.31
N TYR A 303 0.52 -6.05 21.62
CA TYR A 303 -0.51 -5.50 22.49
C TYR A 303 -0.43 -3.98 22.54
N LYS A 304 -1.53 -3.28 22.24
CA LYS A 304 -1.61 -1.82 22.11
C LYS A 304 -0.60 -1.23 21.09
N ALA A 305 -0.28 -2.03 20.09
CA ALA A 305 0.63 -1.70 19.01
C ALA A 305 0.04 -2.06 17.64
N THR A 306 -1.29 -2.03 17.53
CA THR A 306 -2.02 -2.26 16.27
C THR A 306 -2.48 -0.93 15.67
N SER A 307 -2.89 -0.94 14.42
CA SER A 307 -3.38 0.27 13.75
C SER A 307 -4.55 0.94 14.46
N ASN A 308 -5.38 0.15 15.18
CA ASN A 308 -6.59 0.64 15.81
C ASN A 308 -6.42 1.03 17.29
N ASP A 309 -5.35 0.57 17.96
CA ASP A 309 -5.18 0.77 19.40
C ASP A 309 -3.84 1.42 19.81
N VAL A 310 -3.00 1.78 18.83
CA VAL A 310 -1.76 2.53 19.07
C VAL A 310 -2.07 3.94 19.62
N ASP A 311 -1.17 4.48 20.43
CA ASP A 311 -1.22 5.91 20.75
C ASP A 311 -0.98 6.74 19.48
N TRP A 312 -2.05 7.33 18.94
CA TRP A 312 -2.02 8.04 17.67
C TRP A 312 -1.12 9.28 17.69
N LEU A 313 -1.06 10.01 18.83
CA LEU A 313 -0.15 11.16 18.97
C LEU A 313 1.31 10.70 18.93
N ASN A 314 1.63 9.62 19.64
CA ASN A 314 2.98 9.06 19.59
C ASN A 314 3.33 8.47 18.22
N LYS A 315 2.34 7.92 17.47
CA LYS A 315 2.53 7.50 16.08
C LYS A 315 2.91 8.70 15.19
N VAL A 316 2.23 9.83 15.34
CA VAL A 316 2.57 11.09 14.64
C VAL A 316 3.97 11.59 15.02
N ARG A 317 4.33 11.55 16.30
CA ARG A 317 5.68 11.91 16.76
C ARG A 317 6.76 11.00 16.20
N MET A 318 6.49 9.71 16.09
CA MET A 318 7.36 8.75 15.39
C MET A 318 7.58 9.17 13.94
N GLN A 319 6.48 9.45 13.22
CA GLN A 319 6.57 9.94 11.85
C GLN A 319 7.43 11.19 11.73
N GLY A 320 7.25 12.17 12.62
CA GLY A 320 8.06 13.40 12.67
C GLY A 320 9.53 13.12 12.95
N ALA A 321 9.84 12.22 13.89
CA ALA A 321 11.22 11.81 14.18
C ALA A 321 11.90 11.15 12.97
N VAL A 322 11.18 10.28 12.28
CA VAL A 322 11.65 9.62 11.06
C VAL A 322 11.77 10.60 9.89
N GLN A 323 10.85 11.56 9.77
CA GLN A 323 10.86 12.55 8.67
C GLN A 323 12.15 13.39 8.65
N LYS A 324 12.78 13.61 9.78
CA LYS A 324 14.09 14.28 9.83
C LYS A 324 15.16 13.60 8.98
N TRP A 325 15.03 12.28 8.78
CA TRP A 325 15.98 11.43 8.08
C TRP A 325 15.48 10.91 6.73
N VAL A 326 14.38 11.48 6.22
CA VAL A 326 13.81 11.17 4.91
C VAL A 326 13.74 12.47 4.10
N ASP A 327 14.51 12.55 3.04
CA ASP A 327 14.61 13.75 2.20
C ASP A 327 13.36 13.99 1.33
N HIS A 328 12.66 12.94 0.92
CA HIS A 328 11.30 13.05 0.37
C HIS A 328 10.25 13.11 1.49
N SER A 329 9.22 12.28 1.43
CA SER A 329 8.14 12.26 2.40
C SER A 329 7.82 10.82 2.84
N ILE A 330 6.79 10.67 3.67
CA ILE A 330 6.37 9.42 4.27
C ILE A 330 4.89 9.20 3.97
N SER A 331 4.55 8.06 3.39
CA SER A 331 3.17 7.60 3.31
C SER A 331 2.81 6.84 4.57
N VAL A 332 1.87 7.39 5.34
CA VAL A 332 1.37 6.80 6.59
C VAL A 332 -0.09 7.15 6.79
N THR A 333 -0.86 6.24 7.38
CA THR A 333 -2.27 6.45 7.68
C THR A 333 -2.53 6.29 9.17
N ILE A 334 -3.18 7.27 9.77
CA ILE A 334 -3.69 7.19 11.14
C ILE A 334 -5.12 6.67 11.06
N ASN A 335 -5.30 5.42 11.48
CA ASN A 335 -6.62 4.80 11.52
C ASN A 335 -7.31 5.15 12.84
N LEU A 336 -8.51 5.70 12.76
CA LEU A 336 -9.30 6.14 13.89
C LEU A 336 -10.64 5.42 13.91
N PRO A 337 -11.17 5.05 15.09
CA PRO A 337 -12.54 4.55 15.23
C PRO A 337 -13.57 5.59 14.76
N ASN A 338 -14.81 5.16 14.54
CA ASN A 338 -15.88 6.02 14.04
C ASN A 338 -16.40 7.04 15.07
N ASP A 339 -16.16 6.81 16.36
CA ASP A 339 -16.65 7.62 17.50
C ASP A 339 -15.65 8.70 17.96
N VAL A 340 -14.54 8.91 17.22
CA VAL A 340 -13.56 9.96 17.58
C VAL A 340 -14.12 11.37 17.34
N SER A 341 -13.74 12.30 18.21
CA SER A 341 -14.12 13.70 18.10
C SER A 341 -13.36 14.42 16.98
N GLU A 342 -13.98 15.45 16.38
CA GLU A 342 -13.31 16.35 15.41
C GLU A 342 -12.10 17.05 16.04
N GLU A 343 -12.18 17.38 17.35
CA GLU A 343 -11.08 17.98 18.10
C GLU A 343 -9.84 17.08 18.10
N LEU A 344 -9.99 15.75 18.27
CA LEU A 344 -8.87 14.82 18.21
C LEU A 344 -8.23 14.82 16.82
N VAL A 345 -9.05 14.83 15.76
CA VAL A 345 -8.53 14.89 14.38
C VAL A 345 -7.76 16.20 14.16
N GLY A 346 -8.30 17.33 14.62
CA GLY A 346 -7.62 18.63 14.57
C GLY A 346 -6.28 18.62 15.31
N ASN A 347 -6.25 18.02 16.51
CA ASN A 347 -5.01 17.90 17.30
C ASN A 347 -3.96 17.02 16.61
N LEU A 348 -4.37 15.95 15.91
CA LEU A 348 -3.45 15.10 15.16
C LEU A 348 -2.80 15.85 13.98
N TYR A 349 -3.55 16.67 13.25
CA TYR A 349 -2.99 17.52 12.20
C TYR A 349 -2.03 18.58 12.78
N LEU A 350 -2.39 19.20 13.91
CA LEU A 350 -1.55 20.18 14.58
C LEU A 350 -0.24 19.54 15.09
N GLU A 351 -0.33 18.36 15.71
CA GLU A 351 0.86 17.61 16.17
C GLU A 351 1.76 17.23 14.99
N ALA A 352 1.18 16.77 13.87
CA ALA A 352 1.94 16.43 12.68
C ALA A 352 2.71 17.65 12.12
N TRP A 353 2.06 18.78 12.07
CA TRP A 353 2.71 20.04 11.66
C TRP A 353 3.82 20.43 12.61
N GLN A 354 3.60 20.39 13.93
CA GLN A 354 4.61 20.73 14.95
C GLN A 354 5.78 19.74 14.95
N ALA A 355 5.53 18.47 14.66
CA ALA A 355 6.55 17.43 14.55
C ALA A 355 7.37 17.52 13.25
N GLY A 356 7.02 18.40 12.31
CA GLY A 356 7.72 18.57 11.03
C GLY A 356 7.41 17.48 10.01
N CYS A 357 6.26 16.81 10.09
CA CYS A 357 5.81 15.87 9.07
C CYS A 357 5.51 16.60 7.76
N LYS A 358 5.94 16.05 6.61
CA LYS A 358 5.65 16.60 5.27
C LYS A 358 4.26 16.25 4.76
N GLY A 359 3.57 15.34 5.41
CA GLY A 359 2.20 14.95 5.12
C GLY A 359 1.66 14.03 6.21
N VAL A 360 0.35 13.99 6.36
CA VAL A 360 -0.34 13.05 7.26
C VAL A 360 -1.68 12.68 6.66
N THR A 361 -2.04 11.41 6.73
CA THR A 361 -3.34 10.91 6.30
C THR A 361 -4.10 10.39 7.52
N VAL A 362 -5.34 10.82 7.67
CA VAL A 362 -6.26 10.33 8.69
C VAL A 362 -7.38 9.56 8.00
N TYR A 363 -7.63 8.34 8.44
CA TYR A 363 -8.78 7.53 8.06
C TYR A 363 -9.65 7.26 9.29
N ARG A 364 -10.91 7.66 9.25
CA ARG A 364 -11.90 7.34 10.28
C ARG A 364 -12.80 6.22 9.78
N ASP A 365 -13.00 5.18 10.60
CA ASP A 365 -13.90 4.08 10.28
C ASP A 365 -15.29 4.59 9.89
N GLY A 366 -15.88 3.98 8.86
CA GLY A 366 -17.17 4.38 8.33
C GLY A 366 -17.17 5.64 7.44
N SER A 367 -16.04 6.34 7.27
CA SER A 367 -15.95 7.49 6.35
C SER A 367 -15.98 7.09 4.86
N ARG A 368 -15.75 5.82 4.56
CA ARG A 368 -15.90 5.22 3.22
C ARG A 368 -16.54 3.84 3.35
N SER A 369 -17.54 3.55 2.55
CA SER A 369 -18.21 2.24 2.54
C SER A 369 -17.27 1.14 2.03
N GLY A 370 -17.20 0.00 2.74
CA GLY A 370 -16.63 -1.26 2.25
C GLY A 370 -15.11 -1.41 2.27
N VAL A 371 -14.34 -0.53 2.90
CA VAL A 371 -12.87 -0.60 2.84
C VAL A 371 -12.26 -1.49 3.93
N LEU A 372 -12.74 -1.42 5.15
CA LEU A 372 -12.27 -2.24 6.29
C LEU A 372 -13.46 -2.54 7.22
N ILE A 373 -13.58 -3.78 7.67
CA ILE A 373 -14.61 -4.20 8.64
C ILE A 373 -13.87 -4.71 9.87
N SER A 374 -14.03 -4.06 11.03
CA SER A 374 -13.54 -4.59 12.30
C SER A 374 -14.49 -5.65 12.85
N ASN A 375 -13.95 -6.65 13.59
CA ASN A 375 -14.73 -7.75 14.11
C ASN A 375 -15.67 -7.37 15.29
N ASP A 376 -15.63 -6.13 15.77
CA ASP A 376 -16.34 -5.65 16.95
C ASP A 376 -17.62 -4.86 16.65
N GLU A 377 -18.09 -4.83 15.41
CA GLU A 377 -19.39 -4.23 15.11
C GLU A 377 -20.51 -5.05 15.74
N LYS A 378 -20.85 -4.67 16.97
CA LYS A 378 -22.24 -4.77 17.41
C LYS A 378 -23.01 -3.83 16.50
N LYS A 379 -23.79 -4.40 15.58
CA LYS A 379 -24.81 -3.63 14.85
C LYS A 379 -25.63 -2.88 15.88
N SER A 380 -25.49 -1.55 15.92
CA SER A 380 -26.50 -0.71 16.51
C SER A 380 -27.72 -0.83 15.58
N GLU A 381 -28.83 -1.32 16.08
CA GLU A 381 -30.08 -1.55 15.34
C GLU A 381 -30.73 -0.25 14.82
N ASP A 382 -30.08 0.90 14.90
CA ASP A 382 -30.64 2.22 14.64
C ASP A 382 -29.99 3.06 13.52
N GLU A 383 -29.03 2.53 12.75
CA GLU A 383 -28.65 3.20 11.51
C GLU A 383 -29.47 2.67 10.33
N GLN A 384 -30.64 3.23 10.14
CA GLN A 384 -31.32 3.23 8.85
C GLN A 384 -30.39 3.95 7.85
N ASP A 385 -29.70 3.15 7.03
CA ASP A 385 -28.93 3.64 5.91
C ASP A 385 -29.88 4.26 4.88
N THR A 386 -30.09 5.58 4.99
CA THR A 386 -31.00 6.36 4.15
C THR A 386 -30.50 6.58 2.73
N LEU A 387 -29.41 5.90 2.32
CA LEU A 387 -28.76 6.10 1.03
C LEU A 387 -28.75 4.88 0.09
N THR A 388 -29.26 3.71 0.48
CA THR A 388 -29.38 2.59 -0.45
C THR A 388 -30.82 2.49 -0.97
N PRO A 389 -31.06 2.76 -2.26
CA PRO A 389 -32.38 2.61 -2.88
C PRO A 389 -32.80 1.14 -3.08
N PHE A 390 -31.98 0.19 -2.60
CA PHE A 390 -32.18 -1.23 -2.81
C PHE A 390 -32.64 -1.93 -1.51
N PRO A 391 -33.49 -2.96 -1.62
CA PRO A 391 -33.95 -3.72 -0.46
C PRO A 391 -32.77 -4.47 0.19
N THR A 392 -32.75 -4.53 1.51
CA THR A 392 -31.73 -5.24 2.30
C THR A 392 -31.70 -6.73 2.04
N LYS A 393 -32.78 -7.30 1.51
CA LYS A 393 -32.87 -8.70 1.10
C LYS A 393 -33.10 -8.80 -0.41
N ARG A 394 -32.22 -9.52 -1.07
CA ARG A 394 -32.35 -9.79 -2.52
C ARG A 394 -33.66 -10.53 -2.81
N PRO A 395 -34.48 -10.05 -3.76
CA PRO A 395 -35.62 -10.80 -4.27
C PRO A 395 -35.20 -12.14 -4.88
N GLU A 396 -36.06 -13.14 -4.83
CA GLU A 396 -35.77 -14.45 -5.43
C GLU A 396 -35.65 -14.36 -6.95
N ILE A 397 -36.39 -13.47 -7.58
CA ILE A 397 -36.43 -13.24 -9.03
C ILE A 397 -36.08 -11.78 -9.29
N LEU A 398 -35.14 -11.53 -10.19
CA LEU A 398 -34.80 -10.20 -10.69
C LEU A 398 -34.96 -10.16 -12.22
N GLU A 399 -35.48 -9.06 -12.72
CA GLU A 399 -35.33 -8.72 -14.15
C GLU A 399 -33.83 -8.52 -14.45
N ALA A 400 -33.41 -8.86 -15.67
CA ALA A 400 -32.01 -8.77 -16.00
C ALA A 400 -31.78 -8.41 -17.46
N ASP A 401 -30.82 -7.51 -17.68
CA ASP A 401 -30.26 -7.23 -18.99
C ASP A 401 -29.11 -8.19 -19.32
N VAL A 402 -28.95 -8.48 -20.60
CA VAL A 402 -27.86 -9.32 -21.12
C VAL A 402 -26.94 -8.48 -21.98
N VAL A 403 -25.72 -8.27 -21.49
CA VAL A 403 -24.70 -7.50 -22.20
C VAL A 403 -23.58 -8.42 -22.69
N ARG A 404 -23.24 -8.32 -23.97
CA ARG A 404 -22.11 -9.03 -24.56
C ARG A 404 -20.99 -8.06 -24.87
N PHE A 405 -19.78 -8.45 -24.46
CA PHE A 405 -18.60 -7.65 -24.70
C PHE A 405 -17.38 -8.52 -25.03
N GLN A 406 -16.32 -7.90 -25.51
CA GLN A 406 -15.07 -8.56 -25.81
C GLN A 406 -13.98 -7.97 -24.93
N ASN A 407 -13.21 -8.84 -24.29
CA ASN A 407 -12.02 -8.48 -23.55
C ASN A 407 -10.83 -9.24 -24.14
N ASN A 408 -9.90 -8.52 -24.74
CA ASN A 408 -8.83 -9.09 -25.57
C ASN A 408 -9.40 -9.93 -26.73
N LYS A 409 -9.13 -11.24 -26.75
CA LYS A 409 -9.63 -12.19 -27.77
C LYS A 409 -10.87 -12.94 -27.32
N ASP A 410 -11.20 -12.89 -26.03
CA ASP A 410 -12.27 -13.65 -25.43
C ASP A 410 -13.60 -12.89 -25.48
N LYS A 411 -14.66 -13.61 -25.84
CA LYS A 411 -16.01 -13.08 -25.80
C LYS A 411 -16.62 -13.37 -24.44
N TRP A 412 -17.24 -12.35 -23.86
CA TRP A 412 -17.87 -12.40 -22.57
C TRP A 412 -19.35 -12.08 -22.65
N ILE A 413 -20.10 -12.60 -21.70
CA ILE A 413 -21.50 -12.28 -21.48
C ILE A 413 -21.68 -11.88 -20.03
N ALA A 414 -22.47 -10.84 -19.80
CA ALA A 414 -22.87 -10.37 -18.47
C ALA A 414 -24.38 -10.39 -18.36
N PHE A 415 -24.87 -10.85 -17.20
CA PHE A 415 -26.28 -10.75 -16.80
C PHE A 415 -26.33 -9.71 -15.68
N ILE A 416 -27.04 -8.62 -15.91
CA ILE A 416 -27.15 -7.49 -14.98
C ILE A 416 -28.53 -7.56 -14.36
N GLY A 417 -28.63 -8.04 -13.13
CA GLY A 417 -29.90 -8.07 -12.39
C GLY A 417 -30.32 -6.67 -11.96
N LEU A 418 -31.59 -6.34 -12.14
CA LEU A 418 -32.15 -5.02 -11.94
C LEU A 418 -33.17 -5.02 -10.78
N ILE A 419 -33.22 -3.90 -10.05
CA ILE A 419 -34.30 -3.54 -9.13
C ILE A 419 -34.72 -2.12 -9.46
N ASP A 420 -35.98 -1.90 -9.78
CA ASP A 420 -36.54 -0.61 -10.19
C ASP A 420 -35.73 0.02 -11.34
N ASP A 421 -35.43 -0.77 -12.37
CA ASP A 421 -34.63 -0.42 -13.55
C ASP A 421 -33.18 0.01 -13.25
N LYS A 422 -32.66 -0.27 -12.03
CA LYS A 422 -31.28 0.04 -11.62
C LYS A 422 -30.46 -1.23 -11.43
N PRO A 423 -29.18 -1.24 -11.88
CA PRO A 423 -28.30 -2.37 -11.66
C PRO A 423 -28.13 -2.71 -10.17
N TYR A 424 -28.44 -3.96 -9.82
CA TYR A 424 -28.31 -4.48 -8.45
C TYR A 424 -27.21 -5.54 -8.32
N GLU A 425 -27.10 -6.45 -9.26
CA GLU A 425 -26.09 -7.49 -9.27
C GLU A 425 -25.61 -7.78 -10.69
N ILE A 426 -24.43 -8.40 -10.84
CA ILE A 426 -23.88 -8.77 -12.13
C ILE A 426 -23.24 -10.15 -12.06
N PHE A 427 -23.54 -10.99 -13.04
CA PHE A 427 -22.88 -12.27 -13.28
C PHE A 427 -22.20 -12.22 -14.63
N THR A 428 -20.94 -12.66 -14.72
CA THR A 428 -20.18 -12.69 -15.97
C THR A 428 -19.60 -14.07 -16.23
N GLY A 429 -19.51 -14.43 -17.49
CA GLY A 429 -18.88 -15.67 -17.94
C GLY A 429 -18.38 -15.56 -19.37
N LEU A 430 -17.58 -16.55 -19.81
CA LEU A 430 -17.19 -16.66 -21.21
C LEU A 430 -18.43 -16.98 -22.06
N ALA A 431 -18.56 -16.32 -23.20
CA ALA A 431 -19.63 -16.55 -24.17
C ALA A 431 -19.12 -17.42 -25.29
N ASP A 432 -20.03 -18.28 -25.82
CA ASP A 432 -19.78 -19.11 -27.01
C ASP A 432 -18.61 -20.11 -26.89
N ASP A 433 -18.24 -20.52 -25.66
CA ASP A 433 -17.21 -21.54 -25.40
C ASP A 433 -17.82 -22.87 -24.99
N GLU A 434 -17.12 -24.00 -25.19
CA GLU A 434 -17.59 -25.34 -24.79
C GLU A 434 -17.84 -25.43 -23.28
N ASP A 435 -17.06 -24.72 -22.48
CA ASP A 435 -17.19 -24.57 -21.01
C ASP A 435 -17.91 -23.28 -20.60
N GLY A 436 -18.39 -22.48 -21.54
CA GLY A 436 -18.99 -21.16 -21.34
C GLY A 436 -20.50 -21.13 -21.40
N ILE A 437 -21.06 -19.92 -21.38
CA ILE A 437 -22.50 -19.69 -21.43
C ILE A 437 -22.96 -19.62 -22.87
N LEU A 438 -23.78 -20.59 -23.27
CA LEU A 438 -24.40 -20.62 -24.58
C LEU A 438 -25.80 -20.00 -24.52
N LEU A 439 -25.91 -18.74 -24.97
CA LEU A 439 -27.17 -18.02 -25.05
C LEU A 439 -27.41 -17.46 -26.47
N PRO A 440 -28.62 -17.64 -27.06
CA PRO A 440 -28.93 -17.07 -28.37
C PRO A 440 -28.65 -15.57 -28.43
N ARG A 441 -28.07 -15.09 -29.54
CA ARG A 441 -27.65 -13.69 -29.69
C ARG A 441 -28.76 -12.65 -29.61
N TRP A 442 -29.99 -13.07 -29.87
CA TRP A 442 -31.18 -12.21 -29.82
C TRP A 442 -31.74 -12.02 -28.41
N VAL A 443 -31.21 -12.73 -27.40
CA VAL A 443 -31.64 -12.59 -26.00
C VAL A 443 -30.88 -11.39 -25.41
N GLU A 444 -31.62 -10.34 -25.13
CA GLU A 444 -31.10 -9.07 -24.54
C GLU A 444 -31.64 -8.85 -23.11
N GLU A 445 -32.72 -9.55 -22.75
CA GLU A 445 -33.39 -9.45 -21.46
C GLU A 445 -33.81 -10.82 -20.93
N GLY A 446 -34.04 -10.92 -19.63
CA GLY A 446 -34.54 -12.14 -18.99
C GLY A 446 -34.73 -11.98 -17.48
N LEU A 447 -34.68 -13.12 -16.77
CA LEU A 447 -34.87 -13.18 -15.32
C LEU A 447 -33.70 -13.93 -14.68
N ILE A 448 -33.13 -13.41 -13.62
CA ILE A 448 -32.19 -14.14 -12.75
C ILE A 448 -32.97 -14.69 -11.57
N ILE A 449 -33.01 -16.01 -11.46
CA ILE A 449 -33.74 -16.72 -10.42
C ILE A 449 -32.77 -17.33 -9.45
N LYS A 450 -32.90 -16.98 -8.17
CA LYS A 450 -32.14 -17.58 -7.07
C LYS A 450 -32.89 -18.78 -6.52
N ASN A 451 -32.35 -19.96 -6.73
CA ASN A 451 -32.84 -21.23 -6.22
C ASN A 451 -31.96 -21.70 -5.05
N ARG A 452 -32.53 -22.51 -4.15
CA ARG A 452 -31.77 -23.24 -3.12
C ARG A 452 -31.85 -24.72 -3.41
N ASN A 453 -30.71 -25.41 -3.41
CA ASN A 453 -30.67 -26.87 -3.47
C ASN A 453 -31.10 -27.48 -2.11
N GLN A 454 -31.19 -28.81 -2.05
CA GLN A 454 -31.59 -29.56 -0.84
C GLN A 454 -30.59 -29.34 0.33
N ASP A 455 -29.35 -28.94 0.06
CA ASP A 455 -28.31 -28.70 1.03
C ASP A 455 -28.27 -27.22 1.48
N GLY A 456 -29.23 -26.39 1.05
CA GLY A 456 -29.33 -24.97 1.38
C GLY A 456 -28.41 -24.04 0.60
N VAL A 457 -27.70 -24.56 -0.39
CA VAL A 457 -26.77 -23.77 -1.22
C VAL A 457 -27.51 -23.04 -2.32
N SER A 458 -27.22 -21.75 -2.50
CA SER A 458 -27.86 -20.93 -3.53
C SER A 458 -27.30 -21.27 -4.91
N ARG A 459 -28.22 -21.42 -5.86
CA ARG A 459 -27.94 -21.54 -7.28
C ARG A 459 -28.67 -20.44 -8.03
N TYR A 460 -28.06 -19.90 -9.06
CA TYR A 460 -28.62 -18.86 -9.90
C TYR A 460 -28.86 -19.42 -11.29
N ASP A 461 -30.07 -19.31 -11.77
CA ASP A 461 -30.48 -19.72 -13.11
C ASP A 461 -30.92 -18.47 -13.88
N PHE A 462 -30.59 -18.40 -15.16
CA PHE A 462 -31.10 -17.37 -16.05
C PHE A 462 -32.23 -17.92 -16.92
N GLN A 463 -33.37 -17.21 -16.94
CA GLN A 463 -34.53 -17.59 -17.78
C GLN A 463 -34.80 -16.45 -18.78
N PHE A 464 -35.11 -16.87 -20.02
CA PHE A 464 -35.52 -15.96 -21.06
C PHE A 464 -36.75 -16.52 -21.83
N GLU A 465 -37.55 -15.62 -22.40
CA GLU A 465 -38.73 -15.99 -23.15
C GLU A 465 -38.39 -16.22 -24.64
N ASN A 466 -38.92 -17.24 -25.21
CA ASN A 466 -38.88 -17.48 -26.63
C ASN A 466 -40.29 -17.83 -27.16
N LYS A 467 -40.45 -18.02 -28.49
CA LYS A 467 -41.75 -18.32 -29.15
C LYS A 467 -42.46 -19.59 -28.61
N ARG A 468 -41.82 -20.38 -27.75
CA ARG A 468 -42.35 -21.62 -27.15
C ARG A 468 -42.43 -21.57 -25.62
N GLY A 469 -42.29 -20.38 -25.02
CA GLY A 469 -42.28 -20.16 -23.59
C GLY A 469 -40.88 -19.94 -22.99
N TYR A 470 -40.77 -19.96 -21.66
CA TYR A 470 -39.51 -19.73 -20.96
C TYR A 470 -38.50 -20.86 -21.12
N LYS A 471 -37.24 -20.52 -21.33
CA LYS A 471 -36.08 -21.43 -21.26
C LYS A 471 -35.13 -21.00 -20.13
N THR A 472 -34.59 -22.01 -19.43
CA THR A 472 -33.59 -21.80 -18.38
C THR A 472 -32.21 -22.23 -18.86
N THR A 473 -31.21 -21.49 -18.54
CA THR A 473 -29.78 -21.78 -18.77
C THR A 473 -28.98 -21.55 -17.50
#